data_2787144519a51ee2fe4dbe88637c80a1
#
_entry.id   2787144519a51ee2fe4dbe88637c80a1
#
_cell.length_a   1.000
_cell.length_b   1.000
_cell.length_c   1.000
_cell.angle_alpha   90.00
_cell.angle_beta   90.00
_cell.angle_gamma   90.00
#
_symmetry.space_group_name_H-M   'P 1'
#
loop_
_entity.id
_entity.type
_entity.pdbx_description
1 polymer ?
#
loop_
_entity_poly.entity_id
_entity_poly.type
_entity_poly.pdbx_seq_one_letter_code
_entity_poly.pdbx_strand_id
1 'polypeptide(L)'
;MRRGAWITPTSRHAKIIIKTDLGRLSSQKSCNFDRKFRKMGMKKWLTAALFLGCLSSMQAQDLRFKNGQFKIVQFTDLHYKQGDPASKEATDNIVEVVTAEKPDLIVLTGDIIYSSPGSACLQEVLKVLTNLKTPFCYLLGNHDPEQGTPVTQLYDLAQQNAYCVQPKRVGNVLDYTLPILSTSGWKVTAVLYCMDTHAYNKMAGVGGYQWLTADQIARYRRWSGKFTQQNGGKPVNSLMFMHYPLPEYNDAVANTQVTLIGTRMEKAYAPNLNSGMFSAVKECGDVMGIFCGHDHDNDYSLMYYRVLLAHGRFSGGNTEYNHLRNGARVIVLYEGKRSFDTYIRERGGRILYETTYPDSYTKDDWKKREGTR
;
A
#
# COMPACT_ATOMS: atom_id res chain seq x y z
N MET A 1 63.66 10.89 3.82
CA MET A 1 63.93 12.35 3.73
C MET A 1 62.89 12.99 2.85
N ARG A 2 62.16 13.89 3.31
CA ARG A 2 61.47 15.12 2.95
C ARG A 2 60.06 15.19 3.55
N ARG A 3 59.98 16.14 4.48
CA ARG A 3 58.77 16.61 5.16
C ARG A 3 58.00 17.53 4.21
N GLY A 4 56.70 17.45 4.15
CA GLY A 4 55.79 18.37 3.47
C GLY A 4 54.65 18.78 4.40
N ALA A 5 54.53 20.09 4.57
CA ALA A 5 53.83 20.82 5.61
C ALA A 5 52.28 20.78 5.49
N TRP A 6 51.63 20.85 6.65
CA TRP A 6 50.19 21.11 6.83
C TRP A 6 49.90 22.60 6.61
N ILE A 7 48.88 22.91 5.81
CA ILE A 7 48.32 24.25 5.71
C ILE A 7 46.86 24.18 6.19
N THR A 8 46.59 24.84 7.29
CA THR A 8 45.25 25.13 7.81
C THR A 8 44.68 26.39 7.14
N PRO A 9 43.40 26.44 6.73
CA PRO A 9 42.74 27.71 6.45
C PRO A 9 41.94 28.20 7.66
N THR A 10 42.26 29.41 8.04
CA THR A 10 41.59 30.23 9.09
C THR A 10 40.17 30.64 8.69
N SER A 11 39.29 30.59 9.68
CA SER A 11 37.94 31.10 9.66
C SER A 11 37.86 32.63 9.42
N ARG A 12 36.93 33.04 8.56
CA ARG A 12 36.39 34.43 8.59
C ARG A 12 34.86 34.35 8.64
N HIS A 13 34.33 34.76 9.76
CA HIS A 13 32.92 35.03 9.98
C HIS A 13 32.54 36.32 9.24
N ALA A 14 31.54 36.24 8.36
CA ALA A 14 30.83 37.41 7.86
C ALA A 14 29.49 37.49 8.57
N LYS A 15 29.32 38.46 9.47
CA LYS A 15 28.05 38.86 10.07
C LYS A 15 27.30 39.72 9.06
N ILE A 16 26.15 39.25 8.59
CA ILE A 16 25.17 40.08 7.87
C ILE A 16 24.24 40.71 8.93
N ILE A 17 24.31 42.03 9.09
CA ILE A 17 23.43 42.85 9.91
C ILE A 17 22.27 43.26 8.99
N ILE A 18 21.06 42.76 9.26
CA ILE A 18 19.84 43.31 8.66
C ILE A 18 19.33 44.41 9.56
N LYS A 19 19.44 45.66 9.11
CA LYS A 19 18.76 46.80 9.75
C LYS A 19 17.28 46.79 9.35
N THR A 20 16.43 46.69 10.32
CA THR A 20 15.00 46.97 10.20
C THR A 20 14.74 48.44 10.46
N ASP A 21 14.40 49.18 9.42
CA ASP A 21 13.87 50.55 9.57
C ASP A 21 12.35 50.47 9.82
N LEU A 22 11.97 50.72 11.06
CA LEU A 22 10.60 51.04 11.46
C LEU A 22 10.45 52.58 11.43
N GLY A 23 9.98 53.08 10.29
CA GLY A 23 9.59 54.50 10.12
C GLY A 23 8.09 54.66 10.11
N ARG A 24 7.62 55.38 11.10
CA ARG A 24 6.26 55.90 11.32
C ARG A 24 5.62 56.45 10.04
N LEU A 25 4.40 56.04 9.72
CA LEU A 25 3.43 56.89 9.04
C LEU A 25 2.09 56.82 9.76
N SER A 26 1.75 57.94 10.34
CA SER A 26 0.56 58.27 11.10
C SER A 26 -0.71 58.31 10.26
N SER A 27 -1.76 57.84 10.88
CA SER A 27 -3.17 58.33 10.81
C SER A 27 -3.56 59.28 9.65
N GLN A 28 -4.44 58.80 8.81
CA GLN A 28 -5.64 59.43 8.26
C GLN A 28 -6.04 58.77 6.96
N LYS A 29 -6.94 57.77 7.04
CA LYS A 29 -7.89 57.36 5.98
C LYS A 29 -8.77 56.22 6.50
N SER A 30 -9.45 56.48 7.58
CA SER A 30 -10.54 55.63 8.05
C SER A 30 -11.79 56.52 8.01
N CYS A 31 -12.48 56.58 6.92
CA CYS A 31 -13.88 57.08 6.85
C CYS A 31 -14.53 57.07 5.46
N ASN A 32 -14.22 56.15 4.57
CA ASN A 32 -14.98 56.07 3.32
C ASN A 32 -15.26 54.67 2.79
N PHE A 33 -15.05 53.63 3.58
CA PHE A 33 -15.30 52.24 3.14
C PHE A 33 -16.67 51.71 3.60
N ASP A 34 -17.31 52.35 4.57
CA ASP A 34 -18.54 51.83 5.21
C ASP A 34 -19.85 52.23 4.55
N ARG A 35 -19.85 53.09 3.54
CA ARG A 35 -21.10 53.56 2.86
C ARG A 35 -21.47 52.83 1.55
N LYS A 36 -20.62 51.99 1.01
CA LYS A 36 -20.90 51.28 -0.24
C LYS A 36 -21.45 49.85 -0.09
N PHE A 37 -21.39 49.29 1.14
CA PHE A 37 -21.84 47.93 1.42
C PHE A 37 -23.29 47.79 1.86
N ARG A 38 -24.02 48.88 2.15
CA ARG A 38 -25.40 48.83 2.65
C ARG A 38 -26.51 48.83 1.60
N LYS A 39 -26.21 48.77 0.31
CA LYS A 39 -27.23 48.76 -0.76
C LYS A 39 -27.17 47.58 -1.72
N MET A 40 -26.43 46.52 -1.42
CA MET A 40 -26.53 45.27 -2.15
C MET A 40 -27.46 44.31 -1.41
N GLY A 41 -28.68 44.21 -1.91
CA GLY A 41 -29.77 43.50 -1.29
C GLY A 41 -29.45 42.04 -0.99
N MET A 42 -29.97 41.56 0.15
CA MET A 42 -29.87 40.20 0.71
C MET A 42 -30.07 39.02 -0.29
N LYS A 43 -30.62 39.27 -1.46
CA LYS A 43 -30.80 38.26 -2.50
C LYS A 43 -29.50 37.79 -3.22
N LYS A 44 -28.41 38.59 -3.18
CA LYS A 44 -27.14 38.21 -3.80
C LYS A 44 -26.22 37.38 -2.86
N TRP A 45 -26.51 37.38 -1.56
CA TRP A 45 -25.77 36.56 -0.59
C TRP A 45 -26.23 35.08 -0.57
N LEU A 46 -27.51 34.83 -0.87
CA LEU A 46 -28.03 33.46 -0.97
C LEU A 46 -27.52 32.73 -2.23
N THR A 47 -27.23 33.44 -3.34
CA THR A 47 -26.63 32.82 -4.53
C THR A 47 -25.14 32.59 -4.40
N ALA A 48 -24.41 33.42 -3.65
CA ALA A 48 -22.99 33.20 -3.39
C ALA A 48 -22.77 32.06 -2.37
N ALA A 49 -23.65 31.90 -1.38
CA ALA A 49 -23.60 30.80 -0.44
C ALA A 49 -23.98 29.43 -1.06
N LEU A 50 -24.85 29.42 -2.09
CA LEU A 50 -25.16 28.19 -2.83
C LEU A 50 -24.06 27.80 -3.83
N PHE A 51 -23.21 28.72 -4.28
CA PHE A 51 -22.06 28.39 -5.15
C PHE A 51 -20.80 28.00 -4.37
N LEU A 52 -20.69 28.34 -3.07
CA LEU A 52 -19.61 27.86 -2.19
C LEU A 52 -19.88 26.45 -1.62
N GLY A 53 -21.11 25.95 -1.75
CA GLY A 53 -21.49 24.61 -1.26
C GLY A 53 -21.20 23.45 -2.22
N CYS A 54 -20.75 23.73 -3.46
CA CYS A 54 -20.47 22.69 -4.47
C CYS A 54 -18.99 22.51 -4.83
N LEU A 55 -18.09 23.20 -4.16
CA LEU A 55 -16.68 22.82 -4.11
C LEU A 55 -16.47 21.90 -2.89
N SER A 56 -17.16 20.76 -2.88
CA SER A 56 -16.64 19.59 -2.17
C SER A 56 -15.31 19.28 -2.85
N SER A 57 -14.22 19.85 -2.32
CA SER A 57 -12.90 19.31 -2.54
C SER A 57 -13.05 17.79 -2.35
N MET A 58 -12.72 17.00 -3.37
CA MET A 58 -12.48 15.57 -3.21
C MET A 58 -11.30 15.47 -2.22
N GLN A 59 -11.63 15.54 -0.93
CA GLN A 59 -10.69 15.25 0.13
C GLN A 59 -10.36 13.78 -0.05
N ALA A 60 -9.09 13.48 -0.27
CA ALA A 60 -8.60 12.11 -0.18
C ALA A 60 -9.16 11.54 1.12
N GLN A 61 -9.89 10.42 1.03
CA GLN A 61 -10.57 9.85 2.17
C GLN A 61 -9.50 9.35 3.14
N ASP A 62 -9.35 10.03 4.29
CA ASP A 62 -8.37 9.65 5.31
C ASP A 62 -8.69 8.24 5.83
N LEU A 63 -7.72 7.33 5.67
CA LEU A 63 -7.81 6.01 6.28
C LEU A 63 -7.65 6.15 7.79
N ARG A 64 -8.59 5.59 8.55
CA ARG A 64 -8.65 5.76 10.01
C ARG A 64 -9.20 4.53 10.70
N PHE A 65 -8.61 4.19 11.85
CA PHE A 65 -9.18 3.20 12.74
C PHE A 65 -10.59 3.60 13.17
N LYS A 66 -11.50 2.63 13.24
CA LYS A 66 -12.86 2.76 13.74
C LYS A 66 -13.05 1.76 14.88
N ASN A 67 -13.46 2.25 16.04
CA ASN A 67 -13.62 1.40 17.23
C ASN A 67 -12.37 0.54 17.55
N GLY A 68 -11.17 1.09 17.31
CA GLY A 68 -9.91 0.40 17.57
C GLY A 68 -9.52 -0.66 16.54
N GLN A 69 -10.25 -0.79 15.42
CA GLN A 69 -9.97 -1.75 14.35
C GLN A 69 -9.88 -1.07 12.99
N PHE A 70 -9.14 -1.70 12.07
CA PHE A 70 -9.09 -1.35 10.66
C PHE A 70 -9.05 -2.63 9.83
N LYS A 71 -10.08 -2.87 9.04
CA LYS A 71 -10.23 -4.09 8.25
C LYS A 71 -9.83 -3.86 6.80
N ILE A 72 -8.95 -4.71 6.30
CA ILE A 72 -8.47 -4.74 4.92
C ILE A 72 -8.95 -6.04 4.27
N VAL A 73 -9.42 -5.95 3.03
CA VAL A 73 -9.62 -7.12 2.16
C VAL A 73 -8.65 -7.04 1.00
N GLN A 74 -7.80 -8.05 0.88
CA GLN A 74 -6.86 -8.21 -0.23
C GLN A 74 -7.46 -9.14 -1.27
N PHE A 75 -7.63 -8.63 -2.49
CA PHE A 75 -7.87 -9.39 -3.70
C PHE A 75 -6.58 -9.45 -4.52
N THR A 76 -6.41 -10.51 -5.31
CA THR A 76 -5.24 -10.69 -6.15
C THR A 76 -5.57 -11.56 -7.34
N ASP A 77 -4.84 -11.39 -8.44
CA ASP A 77 -4.91 -12.28 -9.59
C ASP A 77 -6.34 -12.44 -10.13
N LEU A 78 -6.98 -11.30 -10.42
CA LEU A 78 -8.34 -11.28 -10.98
C LEU A 78 -8.35 -11.79 -12.42
N HIS A 79 -7.27 -11.55 -13.18
CA HIS A 79 -7.12 -11.89 -14.60
C HIS A 79 -8.38 -11.57 -15.41
N TYR A 80 -8.93 -10.35 -15.16
CA TYR A 80 -10.18 -9.91 -15.78
C TYR A 80 -10.01 -9.77 -17.30
N LYS A 81 -10.82 -10.48 -18.06
CA LYS A 81 -10.91 -10.38 -19.53
C LYS A 81 -12.22 -9.71 -19.91
N GLN A 82 -12.14 -8.62 -20.66
CA GLN A 82 -13.32 -7.91 -21.13
C GLN A 82 -14.15 -8.81 -22.05
N GLY A 83 -15.46 -8.90 -21.81
CA GLY A 83 -16.38 -9.71 -22.59
C GLY A 83 -16.32 -11.22 -22.31
N ASP A 84 -15.43 -11.71 -21.43
CA ASP A 84 -15.39 -13.11 -21.04
C ASP A 84 -16.37 -13.36 -19.88
N PRO A 85 -17.35 -14.28 -20.04
CA PRO A 85 -18.28 -14.59 -18.98
C PRO A 85 -17.62 -15.09 -17.68
N ALA A 86 -16.47 -15.78 -17.75
CA ALA A 86 -15.74 -16.24 -16.60
C ALA A 86 -15.23 -15.07 -15.74
N SER A 87 -14.92 -13.92 -16.32
CA SER A 87 -14.51 -12.71 -15.59
C SER A 87 -15.60 -12.15 -14.66
N LYS A 88 -16.89 -12.48 -14.93
CA LYS A 88 -17.97 -12.12 -14.03
C LYS A 88 -17.82 -12.76 -12.66
N GLU A 89 -17.24 -13.95 -12.57
CA GLU A 89 -16.99 -14.62 -11.30
C GLU A 89 -16.01 -13.84 -10.42
N ALA A 90 -14.99 -13.20 -11.01
CA ALA A 90 -14.06 -12.34 -10.28
C ALA A 90 -14.77 -11.11 -9.69
N THR A 91 -15.60 -10.44 -10.49
CA THR A 91 -16.36 -9.27 -10.03
C THR A 91 -17.44 -9.64 -9.01
N ASP A 92 -18.13 -10.77 -9.19
CA ASP A 92 -19.10 -11.28 -8.21
C ASP A 92 -18.42 -11.63 -6.87
N ASN A 93 -17.20 -12.23 -6.91
CA ASN A 93 -16.40 -12.49 -5.73
C ASN A 93 -16.09 -11.20 -4.96
N ILE A 94 -15.63 -10.15 -5.67
CA ILE A 94 -15.36 -8.85 -5.05
C ILE A 94 -16.63 -8.31 -4.36
N VAL A 95 -17.76 -8.30 -5.06
CA VAL A 95 -19.02 -7.77 -4.53
C VAL A 95 -19.47 -8.55 -3.31
N GLU A 96 -19.45 -9.88 -3.38
CA GLU A 96 -19.87 -10.75 -2.29
C GLU A 96 -19.00 -10.57 -1.05
N VAL A 97 -17.69 -10.66 -1.20
CA VAL A 97 -16.75 -10.55 -0.08
C VAL A 97 -16.80 -9.17 0.57
N VAL A 98 -16.79 -8.10 -0.23
CA VAL A 98 -16.84 -6.72 0.30
C VAL A 98 -18.16 -6.44 1.01
N THR A 99 -19.28 -6.93 0.47
CA THR A 99 -20.61 -6.78 1.10
C THR A 99 -20.66 -7.48 2.45
N ALA A 100 -20.09 -8.67 2.54
CA ALA A 100 -20.08 -9.45 3.77
C ALA A 100 -19.08 -8.91 4.81
N GLU A 101 -17.86 -8.58 4.40
CA GLU A 101 -16.78 -8.16 5.29
C GLU A 101 -16.85 -6.68 5.69
N LYS A 102 -17.44 -5.83 4.84
CA LYS A 102 -17.52 -4.37 5.05
C LYS A 102 -16.17 -3.77 5.44
N PRO A 103 -15.12 -3.94 4.60
CA PRO A 103 -13.79 -3.50 4.93
C PRO A 103 -13.68 -1.96 4.94
N ASP A 104 -12.67 -1.46 5.64
CA ASP A 104 -12.27 -0.05 5.59
C ASP A 104 -11.41 0.25 4.37
N LEU A 105 -10.75 -0.78 3.80
CA LEU A 105 -9.90 -0.68 2.61
C LEU A 105 -9.92 -1.97 1.80
N ILE A 106 -10.01 -1.83 0.48
CA ILE A 106 -9.76 -2.90 -0.49
C ILE A 106 -8.37 -2.70 -1.06
N VAL A 107 -7.54 -3.74 -1.10
CA VAL A 107 -6.22 -3.75 -1.73
C VAL A 107 -6.20 -4.81 -2.82
N LEU A 108 -5.89 -4.42 -4.07
CA LEU A 108 -5.63 -5.38 -5.14
C LEU A 108 -4.11 -5.51 -5.33
N THR A 109 -3.59 -6.72 -5.28
CA THR A 109 -2.15 -6.99 -5.33
C THR A 109 -1.67 -7.54 -6.68
N GLY A 110 -2.17 -6.95 -7.77
CA GLY A 110 -1.67 -7.18 -9.13
C GLY A 110 -2.42 -8.25 -9.92
N ASP A 111 -2.05 -8.37 -11.17
CA ASP A 111 -2.67 -9.22 -12.20
C ASP A 111 -4.18 -9.02 -12.25
N ILE A 112 -4.56 -7.74 -12.36
CA ILE A 112 -5.96 -7.30 -12.33
C ILE A 112 -6.63 -7.60 -13.66
N ILE A 113 -5.92 -7.37 -14.77
CA ILE A 113 -6.45 -7.43 -16.12
C ILE A 113 -5.68 -8.41 -16.99
N TYR A 114 -6.39 -9.05 -17.96
CA TYR A 114 -5.81 -10.05 -18.83
C TYR A 114 -6.39 -10.00 -20.27
N SER A 115 -6.79 -8.82 -20.73
CA SER A 115 -7.19 -8.57 -22.12
C SER A 115 -6.91 -7.14 -22.58
N SER A 116 -6.60 -7.00 -23.88
CA SER A 116 -6.35 -5.70 -24.52
C SER A 116 -7.63 -5.09 -25.06
N PRO A 117 -7.78 -3.72 -25.00
CA PRO A 117 -6.81 -2.78 -24.44
C PRO A 117 -6.92 -2.71 -22.91
N GLY A 118 -5.78 -2.79 -22.20
CA GLY A 118 -5.74 -2.86 -20.74
C GLY A 118 -6.45 -1.71 -20.04
N SER A 119 -6.42 -0.49 -20.61
CA SER A 119 -7.13 0.67 -20.03
C SER A 119 -8.64 0.48 -19.98
N ALA A 120 -9.25 -0.09 -21.03
CA ALA A 120 -10.69 -0.35 -21.06
C ALA A 120 -11.04 -1.49 -20.08
N CYS A 121 -10.23 -2.55 -20.07
CA CYS A 121 -10.40 -3.68 -19.18
C CYS A 121 -10.34 -3.25 -17.70
N LEU A 122 -9.34 -2.46 -17.33
CA LEU A 122 -9.22 -1.94 -15.96
C LEU A 122 -10.39 -1.03 -15.57
N GLN A 123 -10.89 -0.21 -16.49
CA GLN A 123 -12.05 0.65 -16.21
C GLN A 123 -13.30 -0.14 -15.80
N GLU A 124 -13.52 -1.34 -16.35
CA GLU A 124 -14.62 -2.21 -15.93
C GLU A 124 -14.46 -2.67 -14.48
N VAL A 125 -13.27 -3.10 -14.08
CA VAL A 125 -12.97 -3.44 -12.68
C VAL A 125 -13.14 -2.23 -11.76
N LEU A 126 -12.60 -1.07 -12.16
CA LEU A 126 -12.73 0.17 -11.38
C LEU A 126 -14.18 0.60 -11.21
N LYS A 127 -15.05 0.35 -12.19
CA LYS A 127 -16.49 0.61 -12.08
C LYS A 127 -17.15 -0.25 -10.99
N VAL A 128 -16.75 -1.52 -10.86
CA VAL A 128 -17.24 -2.39 -9.78
C VAL A 128 -16.82 -1.84 -8.43
N LEU A 129 -15.53 -1.48 -8.27
CA LEU A 129 -14.99 -0.90 -7.03
C LEU A 129 -15.68 0.43 -6.67
N THR A 130 -15.97 1.29 -7.67
CA THR A 130 -16.71 2.55 -7.46
C THR A 130 -18.10 2.30 -6.88
N ASN A 131 -18.81 1.31 -7.42
CA ASN A 131 -20.17 0.99 -6.98
C ASN A 131 -20.23 0.48 -5.53
N LEU A 132 -19.16 -0.11 -5.04
CA LEU A 132 -19.03 -0.57 -3.65
C LEU A 132 -18.83 0.58 -2.64
N LYS A 133 -18.45 1.76 -3.11
CA LYS A 133 -18.26 2.96 -2.27
C LYS A 133 -17.31 2.72 -1.09
N THR A 134 -16.39 1.78 -1.23
CA THR A 134 -15.36 1.44 -0.25
C THR A 134 -14.02 1.99 -0.71
N PRO A 135 -13.19 2.58 0.15
CA PRO A 135 -11.83 2.97 -0.20
C PRO A 135 -11.06 1.82 -0.82
N PHE A 136 -10.31 2.08 -1.88
CA PHE A 136 -9.47 1.06 -2.50
C PHE A 136 -8.14 1.61 -3.00
N CYS A 137 -7.18 0.72 -3.12
CA CYS A 137 -5.92 0.94 -3.83
C CYS A 137 -5.52 -0.32 -4.59
N TYR A 138 -4.57 -0.21 -5.51
CA TYR A 138 -4.03 -1.37 -6.20
C TYR A 138 -2.54 -1.23 -6.53
N LEU A 139 -1.92 -2.36 -6.71
CA LEU A 139 -0.63 -2.58 -7.34
C LEU A 139 -0.86 -3.25 -8.68
N LEU A 140 0.11 -3.18 -9.58
CA LEU A 140 0.10 -3.93 -10.83
C LEU A 140 0.95 -5.19 -10.69
N GLY A 141 0.57 -6.24 -11.42
CA GLY A 141 1.34 -7.46 -11.56
C GLY A 141 2.03 -7.55 -12.92
N ASN A 142 2.52 -8.74 -13.26
CA ASN A 142 3.27 -8.92 -14.52
C ASN A 142 2.36 -8.95 -15.76
N HIS A 143 1.13 -9.40 -15.63
CA HIS A 143 0.21 -9.50 -16.76
C HIS A 143 -0.48 -8.19 -17.10
N ASP A 144 -0.56 -7.24 -16.17
CA ASP A 144 -1.20 -5.94 -16.41
C ASP A 144 -0.53 -5.15 -17.55
N PRO A 145 0.82 -5.01 -17.62
CA PRO A 145 1.48 -4.29 -18.72
C PRO A 145 1.44 -5.02 -20.08
N GLU A 146 1.18 -6.33 -20.09
CA GLU A 146 1.08 -7.11 -21.33
C GLU A 146 -0.16 -6.72 -22.16
N GLN A 147 -1.11 -6.01 -21.56
CA GLN A 147 -2.40 -5.68 -22.17
C GLN A 147 -2.36 -4.37 -22.99
N GLY A 148 -1.17 -3.96 -23.48
CA GLY A 148 -1.00 -2.88 -24.44
C GLY A 148 -1.23 -1.47 -23.88
N THR A 149 -1.36 -1.30 -22.57
CA THR A 149 -1.47 0.01 -21.91
C THR A 149 -0.27 0.25 -20.99
N PRO A 150 0.43 1.38 -21.09
CA PRO A 150 1.56 1.68 -20.21
C PRO A 150 1.18 1.63 -18.74
N VAL A 151 2.03 1.05 -17.88
CA VAL A 151 1.80 0.92 -16.43
C VAL A 151 1.49 2.25 -15.75
N THR A 152 2.13 3.34 -16.20
CA THR A 152 1.86 4.69 -15.68
C THR A 152 0.46 5.17 -16.00
N GLN A 153 -0.05 4.84 -17.17
CA GLN A 153 -1.43 5.14 -17.56
C GLN A 153 -2.42 4.27 -16.78
N LEU A 154 -2.14 2.97 -16.61
CA LEU A 154 -2.96 2.10 -15.76
C LEU A 154 -3.02 2.64 -14.33
N TYR A 155 -1.88 3.06 -13.75
CA TYR A 155 -1.83 3.66 -12.43
C TYR A 155 -2.68 4.94 -12.33
N ASP A 156 -2.61 5.81 -13.35
CA ASP A 156 -3.29 7.11 -13.35
C ASP A 156 -4.81 6.98 -13.53
N LEU A 157 -5.31 5.89 -14.10
CA LEU A 157 -6.76 5.65 -14.26
C LEU A 157 -7.50 5.66 -12.91
N ALA A 158 -6.89 5.13 -11.86
CA ALA A 158 -7.49 5.11 -10.53
C ALA A 158 -7.68 6.51 -9.95
N GLN A 159 -6.83 7.47 -10.32
CA GLN A 159 -6.88 8.84 -9.78
C GLN A 159 -8.17 9.60 -10.15
N GLN A 160 -8.93 9.09 -11.11
CA GLN A 160 -10.22 9.65 -11.52
C GLN A 160 -11.37 9.11 -10.64
N ASN A 161 -11.10 8.16 -9.75
CA ASN A 161 -12.10 7.54 -8.91
C ASN A 161 -12.10 8.13 -7.50
N ALA A 162 -13.28 8.57 -7.04
CA ALA A 162 -13.45 9.21 -5.72
C ALA A 162 -13.11 8.30 -4.53
N TYR A 163 -13.11 6.98 -4.72
CA TYR A 163 -12.81 6.01 -3.67
C TYR A 163 -11.39 5.46 -3.74
N CYS A 164 -10.60 5.85 -4.76
CA CYS A 164 -9.20 5.50 -4.82
C CYS A 164 -8.39 6.34 -3.83
N VAL A 165 -7.67 5.66 -2.94
CA VAL A 165 -6.83 6.31 -1.91
C VAL A 165 -5.35 6.28 -2.24
N GLN A 166 -4.94 5.65 -3.37
CA GLN A 166 -3.54 5.69 -3.75
C GLN A 166 -3.14 7.11 -4.19
N PRO A 167 -1.96 7.59 -3.77
CA PRO A 167 -1.51 8.95 -4.08
C PRO A 167 -1.19 9.10 -5.57
N LYS A 168 -1.13 10.32 -6.06
CA LYS A 168 -0.59 10.61 -7.38
C LYS A 168 0.86 10.17 -7.43
N ARG A 169 1.25 9.48 -8.51
CA ARG A 169 2.63 9.08 -8.72
C ARG A 169 3.56 10.27 -8.98
N VAL A 170 4.82 10.08 -8.65
CA VAL A 170 5.89 11.04 -8.97
C VAL A 170 6.78 10.42 -10.03
N GLY A 171 6.78 11.00 -11.23
CA GLY A 171 7.50 10.43 -12.37
C GLY A 171 6.99 9.01 -12.70
N ASN A 172 7.89 8.06 -12.80
CA ASN A 172 7.57 6.64 -13.07
C ASN A 172 7.53 5.78 -11.80
N VAL A 173 7.51 6.39 -10.62
CA VAL A 173 7.43 5.65 -9.35
C VAL A 173 6.00 5.25 -9.08
N LEU A 174 5.77 3.95 -8.96
CA LEU A 174 4.45 3.37 -8.65
C LEU A 174 4.37 2.86 -7.20
N ASP A 175 5.49 2.84 -6.47
CA ASP A 175 5.46 2.56 -5.03
C ASP A 175 4.83 3.71 -4.26
N TYR A 176 4.07 3.39 -3.21
CA TYR A 176 3.46 4.39 -2.35
C TYR A 176 3.24 3.89 -0.93
N THR A 177 2.87 4.82 -0.04
CA THR A 177 2.48 4.51 1.34
C THR A 177 1.07 5.01 1.62
N LEU A 178 0.34 4.28 2.44
CA LEU A 178 -0.96 4.68 2.97
C LEU A 178 -0.87 4.72 4.49
N PRO A 179 -0.76 5.90 5.10
CA PRO A 179 -0.83 6.05 6.54
C PRO A 179 -2.28 5.85 7.02
N ILE A 180 -2.44 5.12 8.12
CA ILE A 180 -3.73 4.92 8.80
C ILE A 180 -3.70 5.68 10.11
N LEU A 181 -4.64 6.60 10.25
CA LEU A 181 -4.76 7.46 11.42
C LEU A 181 -5.41 6.71 12.59
N SER A 182 -5.08 7.14 13.81
CA SER A 182 -5.78 6.72 15.02
C SER A 182 -7.28 6.98 14.94
N THR A 183 -8.08 6.35 15.78
CA THR A 183 -9.51 6.64 15.91
C THR A 183 -9.77 8.14 16.17
N SER A 184 -8.89 8.81 16.92
CA SER A 184 -8.95 10.28 17.14
C SER A 184 -8.57 11.11 15.92
N GLY A 185 -7.85 10.53 14.94
CA GLY A 185 -7.41 11.19 13.71
C GLY A 185 -6.13 12.04 13.83
N TRP A 186 -5.50 12.10 14.99
CA TRP A 186 -4.35 13.00 15.24
C TRP A 186 -2.99 12.34 15.02
N LYS A 187 -2.93 11.02 14.92
CA LYS A 187 -1.67 10.28 14.87
C LYS A 187 -1.74 9.15 13.84
N VAL A 188 -0.67 8.97 13.09
CA VAL A 188 -0.48 7.76 12.28
C VAL A 188 -0.14 6.60 13.22
N THR A 189 -0.96 5.56 13.22
CA THR A 189 -0.82 4.38 14.10
C THR A 189 -0.53 3.09 13.33
N ALA A 190 -0.76 3.09 12.02
CA ALA A 190 -0.30 2.03 11.14
C ALA A 190 0.10 2.62 9.77
N VAL A 191 0.91 1.88 9.00
CA VAL A 191 1.30 2.26 7.64
C VAL A 191 1.22 1.03 6.73
N LEU A 192 0.66 1.21 5.53
CA LEU A 192 0.75 0.22 4.47
C LEU A 192 1.80 0.66 3.46
N TYR A 193 2.78 -0.20 3.18
CA TYR A 193 3.75 -0.03 2.11
C TYR A 193 3.28 -0.81 0.90
N CYS A 194 3.03 -0.14 -0.20
CA CYS A 194 2.60 -0.73 -1.46
C CYS A 194 3.77 -0.65 -2.43
N MET A 195 4.39 -1.82 -2.73
CA MET A 195 5.63 -1.91 -3.49
C MET A 195 5.34 -2.50 -4.87
N ASP A 196 5.70 -1.75 -5.91
CA ASP A 196 5.62 -2.20 -7.30
C ASP A 196 6.71 -3.22 -7.59
N THR A 197 6.35 -4.45 -7.88
CA THR A 197 7.29 -5.53 -8.21
C THR A 197 7.69 -5.55 -9.69
N HIS A 198 7.16 -4.62 -10.48
CA HIS A 198 7.34 -4.58 -11.93
C HIS A 198 6.83 -5.87 -12.62
N ALA A 199 7.36 -6.20 -13.81
CA ALA A 199 7.03 -7.42 -14.52
C ALA A 199 8.26 -8.35 -14.60
N TYR A 200 8.85 -8.49 -15.79
CA TYR A 200 9.98 -9.38 -16.02
C TYR A 200 11.30 -8.62 -16.01
N ASN A 201 12.36 -9.25 -15.50
CA ASN A 201 13.68 -8.66 -15.61
C ASN A 201 14.24 -8.79 -17.01
N LYS A 202 15.11 -7.85 -17.39
CA LYS A 202 15.74 -7.80 -18.71
C LYS A 202 17.26 -8.04 -18.64
N MET A 203 17.78 -8.45 -17.49
CA MET A 203 19.20 -8.67 -17.29
C MET A 203 19.62 -9.97 -18.02
N ALA A 204 20.57 -9.87 -18.91
CA ALA A 204 21.07 -11.02 -19.66
C ALA A 204 21.58 -12.11 -18.72
N GLY A 205 21.17 -13.35 -18.98
CA GLY A 205 21.60 -14.53 -18.22
C GLY A 205 20.87 -14.74 -16.88
N VAL A 206 19.95 -13.88 -16.49
CA VAL A 206 19.17 -14.04 -15.25
C VAL A 206 17.78 -14.62 -15.51
N GLY A 207 17.00 -13.98 -16.40
CA GLY A 207 15.63 -14.37 -16.69
C GLY A 207 14.66 -14.24 -15.51
N GLY A 208 13.40 -14.58 -15.71
CA GLY A 208 12.35 -14.56 -14.68
C GLY A 208 11.85 -13.16 -14.32
N TYR A 209 11.33 -13.03 -13.12
CA TYR A 209 10.67 -11.83 -12.64
C TYR A 209 11.64 -10.74 -12.18
N GLN A 210 11.21 -9.48 -12.27
CA GLN A 210 11.98 -8.36 -11.74
C GLN A 210 11.93 -8.37 -10.22
N TRP A 211 13.06 -8.05 -9.58
CA TRP A 211 13.15 -7.87 -8.13
C TRP A 211 12.96 -6.41 -7.72
N LEU A 212 12.64 -6.16 -6.46
CA LEU A 212 12.63 -4.81 -5.89
C LEU A 212 14.03 -4.21 -5.97
N THR A 213 14.16 -3.07 -6.61
CA THR A 213 15.46 -2.43 -6.90
C THR A 213 16.08 -1.80 -5.65
N ALA A 214 17.38 -1.52 -5.69
CA ALA A 214 18.07 -0.82 -4.62
C ALA A 214 17.41 0.55 -4.31
N ASP A 215 16.92 1.27 -5.33
CA ASP A 215 16.22 2.55 -5.14
C ASP A 215 14.88 2.38 -4.41
N GLN A 216 14.14 1.31 -4.68
CA GLN A 216 12.91 0.98 -3.97
C GLN A 216 13.18 0.63 -2.51
N ILE A 217 14.21 -0.16 -2.24
CA ILE A 217 14.65 -0.49 -0.87
C ILE A 217 15.08 0.77 -0.13
N ALA A 218 15.87 1.64 -0.77
CA ALA A 218 16.27 2.92 -0.17
C ALA A 218 15.06 3.84 0.09
N ARG A 219 14.05 3.82 -0.79
CA ARG A 219 12.80 4.56 -0.62
C ARG A 219 12.01 4.03 0.57
N TYR A 220 11.83 2.71 0.69
CA TYR A 220 11.20 2.09 1.84
C TYR A 220 11.89 2.50 3.15
N ARG A 221 13.24 2.40 3.23
CA ARG A 221 14.01 2.81 4.42
C ARG A 221 13.77 4.28 4.77
N ARG A 222 13.71 5.17 3.78
CA ARG A 222 13.40 6.61 4.02
C ARG A 222 11.97 6.79 4.56
N TRP A 223 10.99 6.09 4.02
CA TRP A 223 9.62 6.14 4.51
C TRP A 223 9.51 5.63 5.95
N SER A 224 10.03 4.45 6.21
CA SER A 224 10.06 3.85 7.56
C SER A 224 10.75 4.78 8.57
N GLY A 225 11.91 5.32 8.22
CA GLY A 225 12.65 6.28 9.06
C GLY A 225 11.85 7.56 9.35
N LYS A 226 11.15 8.11 8.34
CA LYS A 226 10.27 9.27 8.51
C LYS A 226 9.13 8.98 9.48
N PHE A 227 8.40 7.86 9.30
CA PHE A 227 7.31 7.50 10.19
C PHE A 227 7.80 7.18 11.61
N THR A 228 8.95 6.51 11.74
CA THR A 228 9.61 6.27 13.03
C THR A 228 9.94 7.57 13.74
N GLN A 229 10.55 8.54 13.04
CA GLN A 229 10.84 9.86 13.61
C GLN A 229 9.57 10.59 14.07
N GLN A 230 8.52 10.59 13.24
CA GLN A 230 7.22 11.19 13.58
C GLN A 230 6.52 10.50 14.75
N ASN A 231 6.85 9.24 15.01
CA ASN A 231 6.35 8.45 16.14
C ASN A 231 7.27 8.48 17.38
N GLY A 232 8.10 9.49 17.51
CA GLY A 232 9.00 9.67 18.68
C GLY A 232 10.12 8.63 18.74
N GLY A 233 10.66 8.22 17.59
CA GLY A 233 11.77 7.27 17.47
C GLY A 233 11.34 5.80 17.56
N LYS A 234 10.05 5.50 17.66
CA LYS A 234 9.54 4.11 17.69
C LYS A 234 8.99 3.72 16.33
N PRO A 235 9.34 2.53 15.78
CA PRO A 235 8.76 2.03 14.54
C PRO A 235 7.22 2.02 14.61
N VAL A 236 6.58 2.40 13.50
CA VAL A 236 5.11 2.34 13.37
C VAL A 236 4.72 0.95 12.88
N ASN A 237 3.74 0.31 13.49
CA ASN A 237 3.23 -0.97 13.02
C ASN A 237 2.80 -0.89 11.56
N SER A 238 3.33 -1.77 10.71
CA SER A 238 3.15 -1.65 9.26
C SER A 238 2.90 -3.00 8.63
N LEU A 239 2.23 -2.97 7.47
CA LEU A 239 2.11 -4.09 6.54
C LEU A 239 2.72 -3.70 5.20
N MET A 240 3.19 -4.69 4.44
CA MET A 240 3.71 -4.49 3.09
C MET A 240 2.90 -5.33 2.10
N PHE A 241 2.49 -4.71 1.00
CA PHE A 241 1.78 -5.36 -0.09
C PHE A 241 2.61 -5.29 -1.36
N MET A 242 2.64 -6.37 -2.11
CA MET A 242 3.34 -6.52 -3.38
C MET A 242 2.68 -7.60 -4.24
N HIS A 243 3.05 -7.70 -5.51
CA HIS A 243 2.52 -8.76 -6.34
C HIS A 243 3.36 -10.04 -6.22
N TYR A 244 4.66 -9.99 -6.53
CA TYR A 244 5.52 -11.18 -6.38
C TYR A 244 5.89 -11.45 -4.93
N PRO A 245 5.98 -12.74 -4.53
CA PRO A 245 6.61 -13.11 -3.28
C PRO A 245 8.12 -12.76 -3.29
N LEU A 246 8.69 -12.51 -2.11
CA LEU A 246 10.14 -12.42 -1.95
C LEU A 246 10.77 -13.83 -1.95
N PRO A 247 12.07 -13.99 -2.32
CA PRO A 247 12.75 -15.29 -2.26
C PRO A 247 12.64 -15.96 -0.89
N GLU A 248 12.54 -15.18 0.18
CA GLU A 248 12.39 -15.64 1.56
C GLU A 248 11.13 -16.48 1.82
N TYR A 249 10.11 -16.41 0.96
CA TYR A 249 8.96 -17.31 1.05
C TYR A 249 9.37 -18.79 0.85
N ASN A 250 10.27 -19.05 -0.11
CA ASN A 250 10.81 -20.40 -0.31
C ASN A 250 11.78 -20.80 0.80
N ASP A 251 12.64 -19.90 1.28
CA ASP A 251 13.55 -20.14 2.38
C ASP A 251 12.80 -20.49 3.66
N ALA A 252 11.71 -19.77 3.93
CA ALA A 252 10.87 -20.03 5.10
C ALA A 252 10.17 -21.39 5.03
N VAL A 253 9.65 -21.79 3.88
CA VAL A 253 9.02 -23.10 3.67
C VAL A 253 10.02 -24.24 3.82
N ALA A 254 11.28 -24.04 3.41
CA ALA A 254 12.34 -25.03 3.59
C ALA A 254 12.69 -25.29 5.06
N ASN A 255 12.28 -24.41 5.97
CA ASN A 255 12.46 -24.59 7.41
C ASN A 255 11.32 -25.43 7.98
N THR A 256 11.60 -26.70 8.26
CA THR A 256 10.63 -27.69 8.76
C THR A 256 10.06 -27.38 10.15
N GLN A 257 10.61 -26.40 10.87
CA GLN A 257 10.14 -25.98 12.20
C GLN A 257 9.13 -24.82 12.14
N VAL A 258 8.94 -24.23 10.96
CA VAL A 258 7.97 -23.14 10.76
C VAL A 258 6.57 -23.72 10.64
N THR A 259 5.61 -23.11 11.33
CA THR A 259 4.20 -23.45 11.18
C THR A 259 3.67 -22.78 9.92
N LEU A 260 3.31 -23.58 8.90
CA LEU A 260 2.59 -23.13 7.71
C LEU A 260 1.11 -23.35 7.93
N ILE A 261 0.32 -22.30 7.76
CA ILE A 261 -1.14 -22.34 7.89
C ILE A 261 -1.75 -21.88 6.57
N GLY A 262 -2.57 -22.72 5.97
CA GLY A 262 -3.16 -22.51 4.66
C GLY A 262 -2.78 -23.59 3.66
N THR A 263 -3.07 -23.35 2.39
CA THR A 263 -2.79 -24.25 1.28
C THR A 263 -1.53 -23.80 0.55
N ARG A 264 -0.63 -24.75 0.28
CA ARG A 264 0.52 -24.57 -0.59
C ARG A 264 0.55 -25.73 -1.60
N MET A 265 0.26 -25.44 -2.86
CA MET A 265 0.26 -26.45 -3.93
C MET A 265 1.39 -26.21 -4.93
N GLU A 266 2.02 -25.05 -4.88
CA GLU A 266 3.15 -24.71 -5.75
C GLU A 266 4.26 -23.98 -4.97
N LYS A 267 5.48 -23.94 -5.56
CA LYS A 267 6.53 -23.09 -4.99
C LYS A 267 6.18 -21.62 -5.14
N ALA A 268 6.72 -20.76 -4.29
CA ALA A 268 6.63 -19.34 -4.50
C ALA A 268 7.51 -18.93 -5.71
N TYR A 269 6.89 -18.38 -6.75
CA TYR A 269 7.58 -17.95 -7.97
C TYR A 269 8.17 -16.54 -7.79
N ALA A 270 9.13 -16.47 -6.89
CA ALA A 270 9.88 -15.26 -6.59
C ALA A 270 10.91 -14.92 -7.69
N PRO A 271 11.41 -13.67 -7.74
CA PRO A 271 12.57 -13.30 -8.56
C PRO A 271 13.79 -14.21 -8.32
N ASN A 272 14.55 -14.47 -9.38
CA ASN A 272 15.75 -15.32 -9.30
C ASN A 272 16.87 -14.72 -8.44
N LEU A 273 16.89 -13.36 -8.29
CA LEU A 273 17.86 -12.68 -7.46
C LEU A 273 17.18 -12.06 -6.24
N ASN A 274 17.81 -12.26 -5.07
CA ASN A 274 17.40 -11.60 -3.84
C ASN A 274 18.05 -10.21 -3.75
N SER A 275 17.24 -9.17 -3.68
CA SER A 275 17.72 -7.79 -3.60
C SER A 275 18.01 -7.28 -2.18
N GLY A 276 17.67 -8.07 -1.15
CA GLY A 276 17.84 -7.69 0.25
C GLY A 276 16.68 -6.87 0.84
N MET A 277 15.49 -6.89 0.21
CA MET A 277 14.32 -6.19 0.76
C MET A 277 13.90 -6.73 2.13
N PHE A 278 13.95 -8.05 2.32
CA PHE A 278 13.61 -8.64 3.61
C PHE A 278 14.60 -8.20 4.72
N SER A 279 15.90 -8.12 4.41
CA SER A 279 16.90 -7.58 5.34
C SER A 279 16.58 -6.13 5.73
N ALA A 280 16.18 -5.29 4.77
CA ALA A 280 15.76 -3.92 5.05
C ALA A 280 14.53 -3.87 5.96
N VAL A 281 13.55 -4.74 5.75
CA VAL A 281 12.37 -4.89 6.62
C VAL A 281 12.78 -5.26 8.04
N LYS A 282 13.72 -6.19 8.20
CA LYS A 282 14.22 -6.61 9.52
C LYS A 282 14.96 -5.48 10.24
N GLU A 283 15.79 -4.72 9.55
CA GLU A 283 16.55 -3.61 10.11
C GLU A 283 15.66 -2.44 10.53
N CYS A 284 14.62 -2.11 9.73
CA CYS A 284 13.65 -1.07 10.06
C CYS A 284 12.72 -1.48 11.21
N GLY A 285 12.35 -2.76 11.30
CA GLY A 285 11.60 -3.33 12.42
C GLY A 285 10.12 -2.92 12.51
N ASP A 286 9.58 -2.24 11.51
CA ASP A 286 8.20 -1.72 11.48
C ASP A 286 7.20 -2.72 10.89
N VAL A 287 7.57 -3.45 9.84
CA VAL A 287 6.68 -4.38 9.11
C VAL A 287 6.39 -5.63 9.95
N MET A 288 5.11 -5.91 10.15
CA MET A 288 4.61 -7.11 10.82
C MET A 288 4.34 -8.26 9.85
N GLY A 289 3.91 -7.94 8.62
CA GLY A 289 3.58 -8.92 7.61
C GLY A 289 3.76 -8.38 6.19
N ILE A 290 4.14 -9.29 5.28
CA ILE A 290 4.27 -9.06 3.84
C ILE A 290 3.22 -9.92 3.15
N PHE A 291 2.41 -9.31 2.29
CA PHE A 291 1.29 -9.94 1.59
C PHE A 291 1.51 -9.83 0.09
N CYS A 292 1.46 -10.96 -0.60
CA CYS A 292 1.65 -11.04 -2.05
C CYS A 292 0.48 -11.76 -2.74
N GLY A 293 0.50 -11.82 -4.07
CA GLY A 293 -0.35 -12.63 -4.94
C GLY A 293 0.48 -13.57 -5.79
N HIS A 294 0.23 -13.58 -7.09
CA HIS A 294 1.01 -14.22 -8.16
C HIS A 294 0.89 -15.74 -8.24
N ASP A 295 0.96 -16.45 -7.12
CA ASP A 295 0.90 -17.91 -7.09
C ASP A 295 -0.53 -18.35 -6.79
N HIS A 296 -1.29 -18.74 -7.81
CA HIS A 296 -2.74 -18.91 -7.74
C HIS A 296 -3.19 -20.07 -6.83
N ASP A 297 -2.35 -21.07 -6.69
CA ASP A 297 -2.63 -22.27 -5.90
C ASP A 297 -2.03 -22.21 -4.49
N ASN A 298 -1.62 -21.01 -4.06
CA ASN A 298 -1.16 -20.73 -2.71
C ASN A 298 -2.06 -19.73 -2.00
N ASP A 299 -2.37 -20.01 -0.73
CA ASP A 299 -3.01 -19.07 0.18
C ASP A 299 -2.44 -19.16 1.59
N TYR A 300 -1.28 -19.80 1.71
CA TYR A 300 -0.65 -20.02 2.99
C TYR A 300 -0.08 -18.76 3.62
N SER A 301 0.12 -18.84 4.93
CA SER A 301 0.89 -17.90 5.71
C SER A 301 1.82 -18.63 6.67
N LEU A 302 2.99 -18.05 6.92
CA LEU A 302 3.99 -18.58 7.83
C LEU A 302 4.82 -17.43 8.40
N MET A 303 5.47 -17.66 9.55
CA MET A 303 6.34 -16.65 10.13
C MET A 303 7.80 -16.92 9.81
N TYR A 304 8.50 -15.89 9.33
CA TYR A 304 9.93 -15.93 9.07
C TYR A 304 10.62 -14.76 9.78
N TYR A 305 11.51 -15.07 10.73
CA TYR A 305 12.18 -14.06 11.57
C TYR A 305 11.22 -13.00 12.14
N ARG A 306 10.05 -13.42 12.64
CA ARG A 306 9.00 -12.55 13.22
C ARG A 306 8.36 -11.58 12.22
N VAL A 307 8.39 -11.87 10.96
CA VAL A 307 7.57 -11.21 9.92
C VAL A 307 6.67 -12.28 9.32
N LEU A 308 5.38 -12.02 9.26
CA LEU A 308 4.44 -12.92 8.57
C LEU A 308 4.66 -12.79 7.06
N LEU A 309 4.86 -13.91 6.37
CA LEU A 309 4.84 -14.01 4.92
C LEU A 309 3.53 -14.70 4.53
N ALA A 310 2.69 -14.04 3.72
CA ALA A 310 1.37 -14.53 3.40
C ALA A 310 1.03 -14.32 1.92
N HIS A 311 0.51 -15.37 1.26
CA HIS A 311 -0.13 -15.24 -0.04
C HIS A 311 -1.57 -14.75 0.13
N GLY A 312 -2.05 -13.93 -0.80
CA GLY A 312 -3.46 -13.70 -1.00
C GLY A 312 -4.18 -14.96 -1.47
N ARG A 313 -5.48 -14.92 -1.54
CA ARG A 313 -6.28 -15.97 -2.18
C ARG A 313 -6.60 -15.54 -3.60
N PHE A 314 -6.33 -16.40 -4.59
CA PHE A 314 -6.77 -16.18 -5.96
C PHE A 314 -8.21 -15.66 -6.00
N SER A 315 -8.42 -14.55 -6.67
CA SER A 315 -9.72 -13.84 -6.66
C SER A 315 -10.39 -13.84 -8.03
N GLY A 316 -9.75 -14.44 -9.03
CA GLY A 316 -10.18 -14.47 -10.42
C GLY A 316 -11.35 -15.40 -10.71
N GLY A 317 -11.75 -15.44 -11.98
CA GLY A 317 -12.92 -16.14 -12.47
C GLY A 317 -12.59 -17.26 -13.46
N ASN A 318 -11.59 -18.09 -13.21
CA ASN A 318 -11.21 -19.20 -14.10
C ASN A 318 -10.76 -18.76 -15.50
N THR A 319 -10.27 -17.56 -15.66
CA THR A 319 -9.63 -17.11 -16.91
C THR A 319 -8.16 -17.51 -16.99
N GLU A 320 -7.60 -18.00 -15.91
CA GLU A 320 -6.27 -18.60 -15.73
C GLU A 320 -6.36 -19.83 -14.82
N TYR A 321 -5.26 -20.57 -14.68
CA TYR A 321 -5.23 -21.75 -13.83
C TYR A 321 -5.48 -21.38 -12.35
N ASN A 322 -6.26 -22.20 -11.68
CA ASN A 322 -6.33 -22.29 -10.23
C ASN A 322 -7.03 -23.59 -9.84
N HIS A 323 -6.64 -24.16 -8.71
CA HIS A 323 -7.29 -25.35 -8.15
C HIS A 323 -8.02 -25.02 -6.85
N LEU A 324 -7.82 -23.80 -6.34
CA LEU A 324 -8.47 -23.29 -5.15
C LEU A 324 -9.74 -22.51 -5.52
N ARG A 325 -10.78 -22.64 -4.73
CA ARG A 325 -11.99 -21.81 -4.89
C ARG A 325 -11.61 -20.34 -4.70
N ASN A 326 -12.11 -19.44 -5.55
CA ASN A 326 -11.82 -18.03 -5.45
C ASN A 326 -12.33 -17.40 -4.15
N GLY A 327 -11.71 -16.33 -3.72
CA GLY A 327 -12.00 -15.66 -2.47
C GLY A 327 -11.14 -14.41 -2.28
N ALA A 328 -10.82 -14.11 -1.04
CA ALA A 328 -9.94 -13.02 -0.65
C ALA A 328 -9.25 -13.32 0.68
N ARG A 329 -8.15 -12.64 0.97
CA ARG A 329 -7.57 -12.60 2.31
C ARG A 329 -8.11 -11.39 3.07
N VAL A 330 -8.54 -11.62 4.28
CA VAL A 330 -8.99 -10.56 5.21
C VAL A 330 -7.92 -10.34 6.26
N ILE A 331 -7.67 -9.08 6.61
CA ILE A 331 -6.69 -8.66 7.61
C ILE A 331 -7.35 -7.63 8.52
N VAL A 332 -7.28 -7.82 9.84
CA VAL A 332 -7.86 -6.92 10.83
C VAL A 332 -6.76 -6.39 11.73
N LEU A 333 -6.38 -5.12 11.53
CA LEU A 333 -5.42 -4.42 12.38
C LEU A 333 -6.11 -3.92 13.66
N TYR A 334 -5.36 -3.90 14.75
CA TYR A 334 -5.77 -3.37 16.04
C TYR A 334 -4.98 -2.10 16.40
N GLU A 335 -5.69 -1.02 16.74
CA GLU A 335 -5.06 0.26 17.05
C GLU A 335 -4.08 0.13 18.22
N GLY A 336 -2.84 0.58 18.01
CA GLY A 336 -1.78 0.58 19.02
C GLY A 336 -1.23 -0.79 19.41
N LYS A 337 -1.72 -1.89 18.81
CA LYS A 337 -1.20 -3.23 19.07
C LYS A 337 -0.29 -3.68 17.91
N ARG A 338 0.82 -4.37 18.26
CA ARG A 338 1.64 -5.07 17.26
C ARG A 338 1.09 -6.47 17.00
N SER A 339 -0.18 -6.51 16.60
CA SER A 339 -0.96 -7.71 16.37
C SER A 339 -2.01 -7.44 15.30
N PHE A 340 -2.39 -8.47 14.56
CA PHE A 340 -3.52 -8.46 13.62
C PHE A 340 -4.07 -9.86 13.44
N ASP A 341 -5.35 -9.97 13.08
CA ASP A 341 -5.93 -11.22 12.64
C ASP A 341 -5.92 -11.30 11.13
N THR A 342 -5.83 -12.53 10.59
CA THR A 342 -5.98 -12.77 9.15
C THR A 342 -6.62 -14.13 8.90
N TYR A 343 -7.41 -14.18 7.83
CA TYR A 343 -8.11 -15.39 7.38
C TYR A 343 -8.40 -15.32 5.87
N ILE A 344 -8.75 -16.46 5.31
CA ILE A 344 -9.27 -16.55 3.94
C ILE A 344 -10.79 -16.59 4.01
N ARG A 345 -11.44 -15.73 3.21
CA ARG A 345 -12.85 -15.80 2.94
C ARG A 345 -13.08 -16.26 1.51
N GLU A 346 -13.59 -17.46 1.33
CA GLU A 346 -13.98 -17.97 0.03
C GLU A 346 -15.30 -17.35 -0.44
N ARG A 347 -15.46 -17.20 -1.73
CA ARG A 347 -16.77 -16.98 -2.34
C ARG A 347 -17.74 -18.08 -1.90
N GLY A 348 -18.96 -17.72 -1.50
CA GLY A 348 -19.92 -18.62 -0.85
C GLY A 348 -19.81 -18.63 0.68
N GLY A 349 -18.98 -17.77 1.25
CA GLY A 349 -19.00 -17.39 2.66
C GLY A 349 -18.17 -18.24 3.61
N ARG A 350 -17.48 -19.29 3.15
CA ARG A 350 -16.65 -20.12 4.03
C ARG A 350 -15.41 -19.33 4.49
N ILE A 351 -15.12 -19.39 5.78
CA ILE A 351 -13.94 -18.81 6.41
C ILE A 351 -12.94 -19.93 6.71
N LEU A 352 -11.66 -19.72 6.36
CA LEU A 352 -10.59 -20.68 6.52
C LEU A 352 -9.37 -20.02 7.15
N TYR A 353 -8.57 -20.80 7.88
CA TYR A 353 -7.22 -20.43 8.33
C TYR A 353 -7.18 -19.15 9.16
N GLU A 354 -8.15 -19.02 10.07
CA GLU A 354 -8.18 -17.91 11.03
C GLU A 354 -6.95 -17.96 11.93
N THR A 355 -6.17 -16.89 11.94
CA THR A 355 -4.94 -16.78 12.70
C THR A 355 -4.76 -15.38 13.26
N THR A 356 -4.07 -15.29 14.40
CA THR A 356 -3.63 -14.04 15.01
C THR A 356 -2.10 -13.95 14.95
N TYR A 357 -1.57 -12.89 14.33
CA TYR A 357 -0.15 -12.57 14.42
C TYR A 357 0.14 -11.86 15.75
N PRO A 358 1.20 -12.22 16.49
CA PRO A 358 2.13 -13.32 16.23
C PRO A 358 1.68 -14.68 16.83
N ASP A 359 0.62 -14.74 17.60
CA ASP A 359 0.32 -15.80 18.56
C ASP A 359 0.08 -17.18 17.92
N SER A 360 -0.58 -17.22 16.75
CA SER A 360 -0.78 -18.48 16.00
C SER A 360 0.51 -19.10 15.47
N TYR A 361 1.61 -18.33 15.42
CA TYR A 361 2.90 -18.70 14.84
C TYR A 361 4.03 -18.79 15.87
N THR A 362 3.73 -18.81 17.17
CA THR A 362 4.72 -18.78 18.26
C THR A 362 5.62 -20.00 18.33
N LYS A 363 5.32 -21.06 17.57
CA LYS A 363 6.16 -22.26 17.44
C LYS A 363 7.36 -22.05 16.51
N ASP A 364 7.51 -20.88 15.90
CA ASP A 364 8.71 -20.49 15.17
C ASP A 364 9.91 -20.50 16.12
N ASP A 365 10.78 -21.49 15.97
CA ASP A 365 11.87 -21.83 16.91
C ASP A 365 13.17 -21.03 16.66
N TRP A 366 13.10 -19.94 15.91
CA TRP A 366 14.28 -19.12 15.62
C TRP A 366 15.01 -18.63 16.88
N LYS A 367 14.31 -18.47 18.02
CA LYS A 367 14.93 -18.10 19.31
C LYS A 367 15.88 -19.18 19.86
N LYS A 368 15.64 -20.45 19.58
CA LYS A 368 16.55 -21.52 20.01
C LYS A 368 17.87 -21.51 19.25
N ARG A 369 17.89 -20.92 18.05
CA ARG A 369 19.12 -20.79 17.26
C ARG A 369 20.04 -19.69 17.79
N GLU A 370 19.52 -18.66 18.47
CA GLU A 370 20.33 -17.63 19.13
C GLU A 370 21.10 -18.14 20.36
N GLY A 371 20.60 -19.19 21.03
CA GLY A 371 21.22 -19.76 22.21
C GLY A 371 22.25 -20.86 21.93
N THR A 372 22.52 -21.20 20.68
CA THR A 372 23.45 -22.27 20.27
C THR A 372 24.74 -21.76 19.62
N ARG A 373 25.06 -20.49 19.79
CA ARG A 373 26.37 -19.92 19.42
C ARG A 373 27.30 -19.82 20.60
#